data_70a7d39750a0875c18917a6b8003cafb
#
_entry.id   70a7d39750a0875c18917a6b8003cafb
#
_cell.length_a   1.000
_cell.length_b   1.000
_cell.length_c   1.000
_cell.angle_alpha   90.00
_cell.angle_beta   90.00
_cell.angle_gamma   90.00
#
_symmetry.space_group_name_H-M   'P 1'
#
loop_
_entity.id
_entity.type
_entity.pdbx_description
1 polymer ?
#
loop_
_entity_poly.entity_id
_entity_poly.type
_entity_poly.pdbx_seq_one_letter_code
_entity_poly.pdbx_strand_id
1 'polypeptide(L)'
;MDFTVLKYFQAVARNGNMTKTARELYITQPNLSKRIAQLEEEIGVPLFEHRKGKIVLNDYGRIFLSSVDIAFAELKAGMENVQRTYTLNQNILSLGSNILHYLAIRLPRFSEAHPEIGIRQLDFTTLELVQNLLDRNINYALSNEMIEDERIGFQLIDSNPYVFVMHKNHPLAECGKLSMGQLKEATFICDTFRFQLSQLYQACRVYDFVPKVGYEVQSNELMYNLLNDNRGVAIIPIVMACEMLNLHPDSDIRICMITDDIAPAIIGIGRLKNQADTQAGQYFIEFIKEGLVREKEVIKKFGYGYLIGEADENI
;
A
#
# COMPACT_ATOMS: atom_id res chain seq x y z
N MET A 1 24.37 22.44 23.61
CA MET A 1 23.28 21.39 23.55
C MET A 1 23.87 20.11 22.98
N ASP A 2 23.73 18.96 23.68
CA ASP A 2 24.21 17.66 23.19
C ASP A 2 23.03 16.65 23.15
N PHE A 3 23.18 15.58 22.38
CA PHE A 3 22.14 14.56 22.21
C PHE A 3 21.77 13.84 23.52
N THR A 4 22.68 13.74 24.44
CA THR A 4 22.42 13.11 25.75
C THR A 4 21.45 13.93 26.56
N VAL A 5 21.60 15.26 26.54
CA VAL A 5 20.69 16.18 27.23
C VAL A 5 19.31 16.16 26.59
N LEU A 6 19.21 16.08 25.26
CA LEU A 6 17.92 15.92 24.57
C LEU A 6 17.21 14.61 24.93
N LYS A 7 17.94 13.49 25.08
CA LYS A 7 17.39 12.23 25.60
C LYS A 7 16.89 12.36 27.03
N TYR A 8 17.63 13.08 27.86
CA TYR A 8 17.20 13.33 29.23
C TYR A 8 15.92 14.15 29.28
N PHE A 9 15.84 15.22 28.48
CA PHE A 9 14.64 16.04 28.33
C PHE A 9 13.43 15.21 27.90
N GLN A 10 13.56 14.40 26.83
CA GLN A 10 12.51 13.51 26.32
C GLN A 10 12.06 12.51 27.40
N ALA A 11 12.98 11.90 28.15
CA ALA A 11 12.66 10.95 29.21
C ALA A 11 11.92 11.62 30.39
N VAL A 12 12.33 12.83 30.80
CA VAL A 12 11.66 13.61 31.84
C VAL A 12 10.25 14.01 31.39
N ALA A 13 10.12 14.43 30.13
CA ALA A 13 8.84 14.82 29.53
C ALA A 13 7.81 13.65 29.54
N ARG A 14 8.27 12.44 29.25
CA ARG A 14 7.44 11.23 29.25
C ARG A 14 7.08 10.74 30.65
N ASN A 15 8.03 10.77 31.57
CA ASN A 15 7.85 10.19 32.91
C ASN A 15 7.18 11.15 33.92
N GLY A 16 7.29 12.46 33.73
CA GLY A 16 6.77 13.46 34.64
C GLY A 16 7.36 13.41 36.06
N ASN A 17 8.53 12.75 36.23
CA ASN A 17 9.15 12.53 37.55
C ASN A 17 10.68 12.43 37.42
N MET A 18 11.37 13.46 37.92
CA MET A 18 12.85 13.57 37.87
C MET A 18 13.56 12.38 38.56
N THR A 19 13.08 11.96 39.72
CA THR A 19 13.74 10.91 40.51
C THR A 19 13.62 9.56 39.81
N LYS A 20 12.42 9.24 39.30
CA LYS A 20 12.15 8.01 38.54
C LYS A 20 13.01 8.02 37.25
N THR A 21 13.00 9.10 36.52
CA THR A 21 13.76 9.24 35.26
C THR A 21 15.26 9.11 35.48
N ALA A 22 15.79 9.73 36.55
CA ALA A 22 17.22 9.60 36.87
C ALA A 22 17.64 8.16 37.14
N ARG A 23 16.80 7.38 37.84
CA ARG A 23 17.03 5.93 38.07
C ARG A 23 17.04 5.15 36.74
N GLU A 24 16.06 5.39 35.88
CA GLU A 24 15.97 4.73 34.58
C GLU A 24 17.17 5.05 33.67
N LEU A 25 17.74 6.27 33.81
CA LEU A 25 18.89 6.71 33.03
C LEU A 25 20.25 6.39 33.71
N TYR A 26 20.21 5.73 34.88
CA TYR A 26 21.41 5.37 35.66
C TYR A 26 22.27 6.56 36.07
N ILE A 27 21.64 7.70 36.38
CA ILE A 27 22.30 8.92 36.87
C ILE A 27 21.65 9.40 38.16
N THR A 28 22.33 10.33 38.85
CA THR A 28 21.76 10.96 40.05
C THR A 28 20.73 12.04 39.69
N GLN A 29 19.68 12.18 40.49
CA GLN A 29 18.65 13.21 40.27
C GLN A 29 19.22 14.65 40.23
N PRO A 30 20.20 15.06 41.09
CA PRO A 30 20.80 16.37 40.99
C PRO A 30 21.53 16.59 39.64
N ASN A 31 22.18 15.57 39.11
CA ASN A 31 22.83 15.66 37.79
C ASN A 31 21.81 15.85 36.68
N LEU A 32 20.73 15.03 36.67
CA LEU A 32 19.64 15.18 35.72
C LEU A 32 19.04 16.58 35.78
N SER A 33 18.70 17.07 36.98
CA SER A 33 18.12 18.42 37.19
C SER A 33 19.04 19.52 36.68
N LYS A 34 20.34 19.41 36.95
CA LYS A 34 21.35 20.38 36.47
C LYS A 34 21.40 20.39 34.93
N ARG A 35 21.35 19.21 34.28
CA ARG A 35 21.39 19.12 32.82
C ARG A 35 20.15 19.69 32.16
N ILE A 36 18.99 19.48 32.76
CA ILE A 36 17.72 20.08 32.27
C ILE A 36 17.77 21.61 32.44
N ALA A 37 18.21 22.12 33.60
CA ALA A 37 18.35 23.55 33.80
C ALA A 37 19.32 24.22 32.83
N GLN A 38 20.44 23.56 32.53
CA GLN A 38 21.38 24.03 31.49
C GLN A 38 20.73 24.07 30.10
N LEU A 39 19.90 23.11 29.76
CA LEU A 39 19.15 23.11 28.50
C LEU A 39 18.16 24.28 28.43
N GLU A 40 17.41 24.53 29.49
CA GLU A 40 16.48 25.65 29.58
C GLU A 40 17.18 27.00 29.49
N GLU A 41 18.36 27.14 30.13
CA GLU A 41 19.21 28.32 30.03
C GLU A 41 19.73 28.54 28.60
N GLU A 42 20.18 27.49 27.92
CA GLU A 42 20.66 27.54 26.54
C GLU A 42 19.54 27.91 25.56
N ILE A 43 18.29 27.45 25.80
CA ILE A 43 17.12 27.80 24.99
C ILE A 43 16.58 29.19 25.37
N GLY A 44 16.84 29.65 26.56
CA GLY A 44 16.44 30.97 27.08
C GLY A 44 15.03 31.03 27.71
N VAL A 45 14.34 29.89 27.78
CA VAL A 45 13.01 29.79 28.38
C VAL A 45 12.84 28.48 29.16
N PRO A 46 12.05 28.45 30.26
CA PRO A 46 11.71 27.22 30.94
C PRO A 46 10.86 26.31 30.02
N LEU A 47 11.13 25.00 30.04
CA LEU A 47 10.40 24.00 29.29
C LEU A 47 9.42 23.20 30.16
N PHE A 48 9.68 23.19 31.48
CA PHE A 48 8.86 22.49 32.47
C PHE A 48 8.21 23.44 33.47
N GLU A 49 7.11 22.98 34.03
CA GLU A 49 6.43 23.61 35.16
C GLU A 49 6.06 22.57 36.23
N HIS A 50 5.88 23.04 37.47
CA HIS A 50 5.42 22.18 38.57
C HIS A 50 3.92 22.28 38.73
N ARG A 51 3.19 21.14 38.53
CA ARG A 51 1.76 21.03 38.79
C ARG A 51 1.48 19.91 39.79
N LYS A 52 0.88 20.22 40.93
CA LYS A 52 0.47 19.22 41.94
C LYS A 52 1.58 18.22 42.30
N GLY A 53 2.80 18.72 42.49
CA GLY A 53 3.95 17.88 42.87
C GLY A 53 4.57 17.04 41.74
N LYS A 54 4.09 17.20 40.51
CA LYS A 54 4.68 16.58 39.29
C LYS A 54 5.34 17.63 38.43
N ILE A 55 6.37 17.23 37.71
CA ILE A 55 6.98 18.04 36.68
C ILE A 55 6.28 17.74 35.34
N VAL A 56 5.78 18.76 34.67
CA VAL A 56 5.07 18.63 33.38
C VAL A 56 5.59 19.65 32.39
N LEU A 57 5.49 19.34 31.09
CA LEU A 57 5.85 20.30 30.04
C LEU A 57 4.89 21.50 30.04
N ASN A 58 5.43 22.70 29.94
CA ASN A 58 4.69 23.88 29.54
C ASN A 58 4.54 23.95 28.01
N ASP A 59 3.92 25.03 27.48
CA ASP A 59 3.68 25.17 26.04
C ASP A 59 5.00 25.18 25.22
N TYR A 60 6.05 25.85 25.72
CA TYR A 60 7.38 25.85 25.07
C TYR A 60 7.99 24.47 25.06
N GLY A 61 7.88 23.73 26.18
CA GLY A 61 8.37 22.37 26.29
C GLY A 61 7.68 21.41 25.33
N ARG A 62 6.36 21.57 25.07
CA ARG A 62 5.61 20.77 24.08
C ARG A 62 6.11 21.03 22.65
N ILE A 63 6.30 22.30 22.29
CA ILE A 63 6.86 22.69 20.97
C ILE A 63 8.26 22.09 20.79
N PHE A 64 9.11 22.23 21.82
CA PHE A 64 10.47 21.73 21.76
C PHE A 64 10.54 20.21 21.72
N LEU A 65 9.67 19.49 22.46
CA LEU A 65 9.58 18.03 22.42
C LEU A 65 9.23 17.52 21.02
N SER A 66 8.29 18.15 20.34
CA SER A 66 7.96 17.79 18.95
C SER A 66 9.18 17.86 18.02
N SER A 67 9.97 18.92 18.13
CA SER A 67 11.19 19.08 17.34
C SER A 67 12.26 18.05 17.72
N VAL A 68 12.41 17.72 19.00
CA VAL A 68 13.33 16.70 19.49
C VAL A 68 12.93 15.30 19.02
N ASP A 69 11.66 14.98 19.05
CA ASP A 69 11.12 13.69 18.57
C ASP A 69 11.38 13.51 17.07
N ILE A 70 11.16 14.57 16.27
CA ILE A 70 11.46 14.56 14.83
C ILE A 70 12.98 14.38 14.59
N ALA A 71 13.83 15.11 15.30
CA ALA A 71 15.27 15.00 15.14
C ALA A 71 15.79 13.59 15.47
N PHE A 72 15.30 12.96 16.53
CA PHE A 72 15.66 11.58 16.86
C PHE A 72 15.13 10.57 15.86
N ALA A 73 13.92 10.77 15.32
CA ALA A 73 13.37 9.92 14.27
C ALA A 73 14.23 9.98 13.01
N GLU A 74 14.65 11.18 12.58
CA GLU A 74 15.51 11.37 11.41
C GLU A 74 16.92 10.77 11.60
N LEU A 75 17.51 10.91 12.80
CA LEU A 75 18.79 10.27 13.09
C LEU A 75 18.70 8.75 13.09
N LYS A 76 17.64 8.21 13.69
CA LYS A 76 17.37 6.76 13.67
C LYS A 76 17.23 6.27 12.23
N ALA A 77 16.42 6.97 11.41
CA ALA A 77 16.27 6.66 10.00
C ALA A 77 17.59 6.74 9.22
N GLY A 78 18.44 7.73 9.52
CA GLY A 78 19.77 7.85 8.94
C GLY A 78 20.70 6.67 9.29
N MET A 79 20.71 6.24 10.55
CA MET A 79 21.46 5.06 10.98
C MET A 79 20.97 3.77 10.31
N GLU A 80 19.66 3.58 10.23
CA GLU A 80 19.05 2.45 9.55
C GLU A 80 19.36 2.46 8.04
N ASN A 81 19.42 3.63 7.41
CA ASN A 81 19.85 3.78 6.01
C ASN A 81 21.31 3.39 5.81
N VAL A 82 22.21 3.81 6.70
CA VAL A 82 23.62 3.41 6.63
C VAL A 82 23.75 1.91 6.78
N GLN A 83 23.05 1.31 7.74
CA GLN A 83 23.02 -0.14 7.91
C GLN A 83 22.41 -0.85 6.71
N ARG A 84 21.31 -0.33 6.15
CA ARG A 84 20.71 -0.84 4.91
C ARG A 84 21.64 -0.68 3.72
N THR A 85 22.30 0.47 3.53
CA THR A 85 23.26 0.66 2.44
C THR A 85 24.44 -0.29 2.58
N TYR A 86 24.88 -0.57 3.81
CA TYR A 86 25.89 -1.59 4.09
C TYR A 86 25.35 -3.03 3.83
N THR A 87 24.09 -3.29 4.17
CA THR A 87 23.40 -4.57 3.87
C THR A 87 22.89 -4.63 2.41
N LEU A 88 22.66 -3.48 1.76
CA LEU A 88 22.29 -3.31 0.34
C LEU A 88 23.44 -3.61 -0.64
N ASN A 89 24.66 -3.83 -0.15
CA ASN A 89 25.62 -4.65 -0.89
C ASN A 89 25.12 -6.09 -1.11
N GLN A 90 23.93 -6.45 -0.65
CA GLN A 90 23.23 -7.73 -0.87
C GLN A 90 22.02 -7.56 -1.78
N ASN A 91 21.89 -6.54 -2.62
CA ASN A 91 20.85 -6.42 -3.66
C ASN A 91 19.45 -6.95 -3.24
N ILE A 92 18.91 -6.47 -2.11
CA ILE A 92 17.57 -6.91 -1.67
C ILE A 92 16.51 -5.89 -2.10
N LEU A 93 15.55 -6.34 -2.91
CA LEU A 93 14.33 -5.61 -3.23
C LEU A 93 13.30 -5.81 -2.09
N SER A 94 13.04 -4.78 -1.29
CA SER A 94 12.05 -4.83 -0.20
C SER A 94 10.75 -4.18 -0.64
N LEU A 95 9.69 -4.99 -0.80
CA LEU A 95 8.38 -4.60 -1.30
C LEU A 95 7.31 -4.76 -0.22
N GLY A 96 6.45 -3.75 -0.07
CA GLY A 96 5.15 -3.89 0.57
C GLY A 96 4.04 -3.91 -0.49
N SER A 97 2.95 -4.62 -0.24
CA SER A 97 1.85 -4.68 -1.21
C SER A 97 0.52 -4.96 -0.52
N ASN A 98 -0.57 -4.38 -1.05
CA ASN A 98 -1.94 -4.81 -0.80
C ASN A 98 -2.53 -5.57 -2.01
N ILE A 99 -1.69 -5.92 -3.00
CA ILE A 99 -2.06 -6.60 -4.25
C ILE A 99 -1.18 -7.83 -4.50
N LEU A 100 -1.07 -8.71 -3.50
CA LEU A 100 -0.19 -9.90 -3.55
C LEU A 100 -0.35 -10.72 -4.83
N HIS A 101 -1.58 -10.94 -5.28
CA HIS A 101 -1.85 -11.71 -6.49
C HIS A 101 -1.24 -11.08 -7.76
N TYR A 102 -1.12 -9.75 -7.82
CA TYR A 102 -0.43 -9.06 -8.92
C TYR A 102 1.07 -9.40 -8.92
N LEU A 103 1.66 -9.49 -7.75
CA LEU A 103 3.06 -9.84 -7.56
C LEU A 103 3.33 -11.34 -7.73
N ALA A 104 2.38 -12.21 -7.39
CA ALA A 104 2.56 -13.66 -7.39
C ALA A 104 3.00 -14.23 -8.75
N ILE A 105 2.53 -13.64 -9.85
CA ILE A 105 2.89 -14.05 -11.21
C ILE A 105 4.19 -13.37 -11.66
N ARG A 106 4.48 -12.16 -11.16
CA ARG A 106 5.56 -11.30 -11.65
C ARG A 106 6.88 -11.52 -10.92
N LEU A 107 6.84 -11.70 -9.61
CA LEU A 107 8.07 -11.88 -8.81
C LEU A 107 8.88 -13.11 -9.19
N PRO A 108 8.30 -14.29 -9.49
CA PRO A 108 9.08 -15.42 -9.99
C PRO A 108 9.82 -15.09 -11.28
N ARG A 109 9.15 -14.44 -12.25
CA ARG A 109 9.76 -14.03 -13.53
C ARG A 109 10.85 -12.97 -13.34
N PHE A 110 10.64 -12.03 -12.41
CA PHE A 110 11.65 -11.05 -12.03
C PHE A 110 12.88 -11.75 -11.42
N SER A 111 12.67 -12.72 -10.54
CA SER A 111 13.74 -13.49 -9.91
C SER A 111 14.52 -14.35 -10.92
N GLU A 112 13.86 -14.86 -11.96
CA GLU A 112 14.53 -15.56 -13.07
C GLU A 112 15.39 -14.62 -13.92
N ALA A 113 14.92 -13.38 -14.16
CA ALA A 113 15.66 -12.37 -14.92
C ALA A 113 16.81 -11.74 -14.11
N HIS A 114 16.68 -11.68 -12.80
CA HIS A 114 17.63 -11.05 -11.88
C HIS A 114 17.94 -11.95 -10.68
N PRO A 115 18.62 -13.09 -10.89
CA PRO A 115 18.89 -14.07 -9.82
C PRO A 115 19.83 -13.52 -8.73
N GLU A 116 20.56 -12.44 -9.01
CA GLU A 116 21.43 -11.74 -8.06
C GLU A 116 20.65 -10.84 -7.07
N ILE A 117 19.34 -10.65 -7.29
CA ILE A 117 18.51 -9.79 -6.45
C ILE A 117 17.68 -10.62 -5.46
N GLY A 118 17.92 -10.44 -4.18
CA GLY A 118 17.06 -10.99 -3.14
C GLY A 118 15.73 -10.23 -3.07
N ILE A 119 14.62 -10.94 -2.87
CA ILE A 119 13.30 -10.33 -2.76
C ILE A 119 12.76 -10.55 -1.34
N ARG A 120 12.32 -9.45 -0.73
CA ARG A 120 11.54 -9.46 0.50
C ARG A 120 10.19 -8.80 0.21
N GLN A 121 9.12 -9.60 0.19
CA GLN A 121 7.76 -9.12 -0.03
C GLN A 121 6.94 -9.32 1.25
N LEU A 122 6.15 -8.30 1.61
CA LEU A 122 5.26 -8.30 2.78
C LEU A 122 3.89 -7.73 2.38
N ASP A 123 2.83 -8.34 2.92
CA ASP A 123 1.47 -7.84 2.72
C ASP A 123 1.09 -6.85 3.80
N PHE A 124 0.45 -5.76 3.36
CA PHE A 124 0.06 -4.66 4.22
C PHE A 124 -1.24 -4.03 3.72
N THR A 125 -2.00 -3.43 4.61
CA THR A 125 -3.05 -2.47 4.25
C THR A 125 -2.41 -1.18 3.71
N THR A 126 -3.18 -0.33 3.01
CA THR A 126 -2.68 0.94 2.47
C THR A 126 -2.09 1.83 3.57
N LEU A 127 -2.70 1.86 4.75
CA LEU A 127 -2.20 2.62 5.89
C LEU A 127 -0.85 2.08 6.39
N GLU A 128 -0.71 0.76 6.49
CA GLU A 128 0.54 0.11 6.88
C GLU A 128 1.63 0.28 5.82
N LEU A 129 1.27 0.31 4.52
CA LEU A 129 2.21 0.64 3.43
C LEU A 129 2.82 2.02 3.64
N VAL A 130 2.01 3.03 3.92
CA VAL A 130 2.47 4.39 4.22
C VAL A 130 3.44 4.37 5.40
N GLN A 131 3.03 3.75 6.52
CA GLN A 131 3.87 3.71 7.72
C GLN A 131 5.20 2.99 7.47
N ASN A 132 5.17 1.82 6.79
CA ASN A 132 6.37 1.05 6.51
C ASN A 132 7.31 1.73 5.49
N LEU A 133 6.80 2.54 4.56
CA LEU A 133 7.62 3.42 3.72
C LEU A 133 8.28 4.50 4.57
N LEU A 134 7.53 5.19 5.44
CA LEU A 134 8.05 6.25 6.30
C LEU A 134 9.09 5.73 7.28
N ASP A 135 8.87 4.56 7.86
CA ASP A 135 9.80 3.87 8.76
C ASP A 135 10.96 3.19 8.00
N ARG A 136 10.95 3.27 6.65
CA ARG A 136 11.94 2.66 5.76
C ARG A 136 12.09 1.14 5.92
N ASN A 137 11.02 0.47 6.36
CA ASN A 137 10.96 -0.99 6.45
C ASN A 137 10.80 -1.65 5.07
N ILE A 138 10.24 -0.92 4.10
CA ILE A 138 10.14 -1.30 2.69
C ILE A 138 10.70 -0.17 1.81
N ASN A 139 11.19 -0.52 0.62
CA ASN A 139 11.69 0.44 -0.35
C ASN A 139 10.58 0.94 -1.27
N TYR A 140 9.68 0.06 -1.65
CA TYR A 140 8.58 0.31 -2.56
C TYR A 140 7.28 -0.28 -2.03
N ALA A 141 6.18 0.43 -2.26
CA ALA A 141 4.83 -0.01 -1.97
C ALA A 141 4.04 -0.15 -3.27
N LEU A 142 3.50 -1.33 -3.55
CA LEU A 142 2.53 -1.51 -4.62
C LEU A 142 1.12 -1.48 -4.03
N SER A 143 0.27 -0.61 -4.59
CA SER A 143 -1.07 -0.40 -4.07
C SER A 143 -2.10 -0.28 -5.20
N ASN A 144 -3.30 -0.81 -4.93
CA ASN A 144 -4.50 -0.57 -5.73
C ASN A 144 -5.29 0.67 -5.28
N GLU A 145 -4.74 1.43 -4.34
CA GLU A 145 -5.31 2.67 -3.84
C GLU A 145 -4.26 3.79 -3.93
N MET A 146 -4.72 5.01 -4.16
CA MET A 146 -3.84 6.19 -4.13
C MET A 146 -3.24 6.35 -2.73
N ILE A 147 -1.93 6.57 -2.68
CA ILE A 147 -1.21 6.93 -1.46
C ILE A 147 -1.04 8.44 -1.44
N GLU A 148 -1.78 9.10 -0.54
CA GLU A 148 -1.76 10.55 -0.38
C GLU A 148 -0.95 10.92 0.87
N ASP A 149 0.38 11.06 0.70
CA ASP A 149 1.30 11.58 1.73
C ASP A 149 2.35 12.47 1.04
N GLU A 150 2.57 13.67 1.57
CA GLU A 150 3.49 14.65 0.98
C GLU A 150 4.94 14.15 0.85
N ARG A 151 5.35 13.21 1.69
CA ARG A 151 6.70 12.62 1.73
C ARG A 151 6.86 11.47 0.75
N ILE A 152 5.74 10.89 0.25
CA ILE A 152 5.72 9.74 -0.65
C ILE A 152 5.46 10.24 -2.08
N GLY A 153 6.27 9.81 -3.02
CA GLY A 153 6.00 9.90 -4.44
C GLY A 153 5.22 8.65 -4.85
N PHE A 154 3.94 8.82 -5.23
CA PHE A 154 3.13 7.74 -5.77
C PHE A 154 3.00 7.94 -7.28
N GLN A 155 3.38 6.91 -8.04
CA GLN A 155 3.27 6.88 -9.50
C GLN A 155 2.23 5.84 -9.90
N LEU A 156 1.22 6.28 -10.64
CA LEU A 156 0.27 5.37 -11.26
C LEU A 156 1.00 4.56 -12.34
N ILE A 157 0.90 3.24 -12.27
CA ILE A 157 1.53 2.32 -13.21
C ILE A 157 0.50 1.83 -14.22
N ASP A 158 -0.70 1.46 -13.76
CA ASP A 158 -1.73 0.88 -14.61
C ASP A 158 -3.13 1.28 -14.12
N SER A 159 -4.06 1.28 -15.06
CA SER A 159 -5.47 1.57 -14.83
C SER A 159 -6.32 0.69 -15.74
N ASN A 160 -7.12 -0.19 -15.16
CA ASN A 160 -7.90 -1.17 -15.88
C ASN A 160 -9.40 -1.03 -15.57
N PRO A 161 -10.28 -0.96 -16.60
CA PRO A 161 -11.71 -0.97 -16.37
C PRO A 161 -12.15 -2.31 -15.76
N TYR A 162 -13.19 -2.24 -14.93
CA TYR A 162 -13.87 -3.43 -14.45
C TYR A 162 -14.77 -4.01 -15.52
N VAL A 163 -14.95 -5.32 -15.49
CA VAL A 163 -15.85 -6.09 -16.36
C VAL A 163 -16.67 -7.08 -15.54
N PHE A 164 -17.82 -7.47 -16.03
CA PHE A 164 -18.52 -8.62 -15.52
C PHE A 164 -17.96 -9.89 -16.13
N VAL A 165 -17.79 -10.91 -15.29
CA VAL A 165 -17.37 -12.24 -15.70
C VAL A 165 -18.37 -13.25 -15.21
N MET A 166 -18.84 -14.12 -16.10
CA MET A 166 -19.87 -15.11 -15.82
C MET A 166 -19.73 -16.33 -16.71
N HIS A 167 -20.41 -17.42 -16.36
CA HIS A 167 -20.44 -18.62 -17.19
C HIS A 167 -21.27 -18.40 -18.48
N LYS A 168 -20.91 -19.04 -19.60
CA LYS A 168 -21.61 -18.94 -20.89
C LYS A 168 -23.12 -19.26 -20.83
N ASN A 169 -23.54 -20.11 -19.88
CA ASN A 169 -24.93 -20.46 -19.67
C ASN A 169 -25.70 -19.45 -18.79
N HIS A 170 -25.06 -18.38 -18.34
CA HIS A 170 -25.79 -17.31 -17.65
C HIS A 170 -26.72 -16.59 -18.65
N PRO A 171 -27.97 -16.26 -18.28
CA PRO A 171 -28.93 -15.67 -19.23
C PRO A 171 -28.44 -14.38 -19.93
N LEU A 172 -27.50 -13.65 -19.32
CA LEU A 172 -26.97 -12.40 -19.84
C LEU A 172 -25.56 -12.53 -20.45
N ALA A 173 -25.00 -13.74 -20.57
CA ALA A 173 -23.64 -13.93 -21.01
C ALA A 173 -23.36 -13.44 -22.45
N GLU A 174 -24.38 -13.47 -23.31
CA GLU A 174 -24.25 -13.08 -24.73
C GLU A 174 -24.57 -11.57 -24.97
N CYS A 175 -24.91 -10.81 -23.92
CA CYS A 175 -25.30 -9.40 -24.07
C CYS A 175 -24.10 -8.49 -24.43
N GLY A 176 -22.86 -8.93 -24.18
CA GLY A 176 -21.64 -8.18 -24.46
C GLY A 176 -21.44 -6.93 -23.59
N LYS A 177 -22.51 -6.17 -23.33
CA LYS A 177 -22.52 -4.98 -22.47
C LYS A 177 -23.72 -5.04 -21.52
N LEU A 178 -23.48 -4.76 -20.26
CA LEU A 178 -24.48 -4.82 -19.20
C LEU A 178 -24.34 -3.66 -18.24
N SER A 179 -25.46 -3.22 -17.67
CA SER A 179 -25.47 -2.36 -16.49
C SER A 179 -25.65 -3.19 -15.23
N MET A 180 -25.29 -2.61 -14.09
CA MET A 180 -25.49 -3.21 -12.77
C MET A 180 -26.98 -3.55 -12.53
N GLY A 181 -27.88 -2.70 -13.01
CA GLY A 181 -29.33 -2.89 -12.87
C GLY A 181 -29.87 -4.17 -13.52
N GLN A 182 -29.22 -4.66 -14.59
CA GLN A 182 -29.62 -5.91 -15.27
C GLN A 182 -29.23 -7.16 -14.47
N LEU A 183 -28.33 -7.03 -13.50
CA LEU A 183 -27.85 -8.12 -12.64
C LEU A 183 -28.57 -8.21 -11.28
N LYS A 184 -29.74 -7.58 -11.14
CA LYS A 184 -30.51 -7.50 -9.90
C LYS A 184 -30.78 -8.86 -9.26
N GLU A 185 -31.05 -9.89 -10.09
CA GLU A 185 -31.33 -11.26 -9.63
C GLU A 185 -30.11 -12.17 -9.60
N ALA A 186 -28.94 -11.67 -10.02
CA ALA A 186 -27.70 -12.45 -10.07
C ALA A 186 -27.13 -12.66 -8.66
N THR A 187 -26.47 -13.81 -8.48
CA THR A 187 -25.63 -14.05 -7.31
C THR A 187 -24.23 -13.53 -7.61
N PHE A 188 -23.68 -12.68 -6.74
CA PHE A 188 -22.35 -12.13 -6.91
C PHE A 188 -21.31 -13.00 -6.21
N ILE A 189 -20.15 -13.13 -6.89
CA ILE A 189 -18.90 -13.67 -6.35
C ILE A 189 -17.96 -12.47 -6.18
N CYS A 190 -17.68 -12.11 -4.94
CA CYS A 190 -16.91 -10.92 -4.63
C CYS A 190 -15.45 -11.25 -4.30
N ASP A 191 -14.55 -10.48 -4.85
CA ASP A 191 -13.15 -10.45 -4.40
C ASP A 191 -13.02 -9.43 -3.27
N THR A 192 -12.56 -9.87 -2.11
CA THR A 192 -12.46 -9.00 -0.93
C THR A 192 -11.38 -7.93 -1.04
N PHE A 193 -10.47 -8.04 -2.02
CA PHE A 193 -9.33 -7.12 -2.18
C PHE A 193 -9.49 -6.13 -3.34
N ARG A 194 -10.22 -6.47 -4.42
CA ARG A 194 -10.19 -5.71 -5.68
C ARG A 194 -11.41 -4.82 -5.88
N PHE A 195 -12.57 -5.44 -5.95
CA PHE A 195 -13.83 -4.72 -6.00
C PHE A 195 -14.51 -4.91 -4.65
N GLN A 196 -14.22 -3.98 -3.73
CA GLN A 196 -14.69 -4.10 -2.35
C GLN A 196 -16.21 -4.16 -2.31
N LEU A 197 -16.75 -4.90 -1.35
CA LEU A 197 -18.18 -4.99 -1.12
C LEU A 197 -18.85 -3.63 -1.07
N SER A 198 -18.20 -2.63 -0.49
CA SER A 198 -18.70 -1.25 -0.43
C SER A 198 -18.96 -0.66 -1.83
N GLN A 199 -18.06 -0.89 -2.79
CA GLN A 199 -18.21 -0.44 -4.18
C GLN A 199 -19.36 -1.16 -4.87
N LEU A 200 -19.50 -2.48 -4.65
CA LEU A 200 -20.63 -3.26 -5.17
C LEU A 200 -21.97 -2.73 -4.63
N TYR A 201 -22.08 -2.52 -3.32
CA TYR A 201 -23.29 -1.98 -2.71
C TYR A 201 -23.60 -0.58 -3.22
N GLN A 202 -22.60 0.29 -3.38
CA GLN A 202 -22.79 1.64 -3.95
C GLN A 202 -23.31 1.58 -5.40
N ALA A 203 -22.69 0.75 -6.24
CA ALA A 203 -23.09 0.58 -7.63
C ALA A 203 -24.54 0.02 -7.77
N CYS A 204 -24.92 -0.95 -6.95
CA CYS A 204 -26.27 -1.51 -6.93
C CYS A 204 -27.31 -0.52 -6.40
N ARG A 205 -26.92 0.37 -5.47
CA ARG A 205 -27.82 1.36 -4.87
C ARG A 205 -28.37 2.37 -5.89
N VAL A 206 -27.62 2.65 -6.95
CA VAL A 206 -28.09 3.51 -8.05
C VAL A 206 -29.34 2.94 -8.73
N TYR A 207 -29.54 1.63 -8.66
CA TYR A 207 -30.65 0.89 -9.24
C TYR A 207 -31.64 0.36 -8.19
N ASP A 208 -31.62 0.90 -6.97
CA ASP A 208 -32.52 0.56 -5.87
C ASP A 208 -32.57 -0.94 -5.53
N PHE A 209 -31.41 -1.63 -5.53
CA PHE A 209 -31.34 -3.00 -5.06
C PHE A 209 -30.14 -3.30 -4.18
N VAL A 210 -30.25 -4.36 -3.39
CA VAL A 210 -29.18 -4.90 -2.56
C VAL A 210 -28.61 -6.13 -3.27
N PRO A 211 -27.30 -6.19 -3.55
CA PRO A 211 -26.71 -7.33 -4.23
C PRO A 211 -26.83 -8.62 -3.39
N LYS A 212 -27.16 -9.72 -4.06
CA LYS A 212 -27.09 -11.04 -3.44
C LYS A 212 -25.66 -11.56 -3.51
N VAL A 213 -24.88 -11.35 -2.46
CA VAL A 213 -23.53 -11.89 -2.35
C VAL A 213 -23.61 -13.36 -1.92
N GLY A 214 -23.24 -14.26 -2.81
CA GLY A 214 -23.21 -15.70 -2.53
C GLY A 214 -21.86 -16.18 -2.05
N TYR A 215 -20.79 -15.53 -2.50
CA TYR A 215 -19.42 -15.93 -2.21
C TYR A 215 -18.52 -14.71 -2.03
N GLU A 216 -17.70 -14.75 -1.00
CA GLU A 216 -16.62 -13.81 -0.76
C GLU A 216 -15.31 -14.59 -0.80
N VAL A 217 -14.45 -14.31 -1.78
CA VAL A 217 -13.24 -15.10 -2.03
C VAL A 217 -12.01 -14.22 -2.12
N GLN A 218 -10.84 -14.83 -1.83
CA GLN A 218 -9.52 -14.18 -1.96
C GLN A 218 -8.63 -14.90 -2.98
N SER A 219 -9.01 -16.11 -3.39
CA SER A 219 -8.27 -16.94 -4.33
C SER A 219 -8.81 -16.80 -5.74
N ASN A 220 -7.93 -16.49 -6.70
CA ASN A 220 -8.25 -16.45 -8.12
C ASN A 220 -8.73 -17.80 -8.64
N GLU A 221 -8.12 -18.88 -8.18
CA GLU A 221 -8.47 -20.24 -8.57
C GLU A 221 -9.86 -20.61 -8.06
N LEU A 222 -10.19 -20.27 -6.81
CA LEU A 222 -11.54 -20.48 -6.28
C LEU A 222 -12.56 -19.64 -7.03
N MET A 223 -12.27 -18.39 -7.34
CA MET A 223 -13.13 -17.53 -8.15
C MET A 223 -13.36 -18.13 -9.54
N TYR A 224 -12.31 -18.57 -10.21
CA TYR A 224 -12.40 -19.23 -11.50
C TYR A 224 -13.31 -20.46 -11.45
N ASN A 225 -13.11 -21.36 -10.48
CA ASN A 225 -13.91 -22.56 -10.33
C ASN A 225 -15.39 -22.25 -10.09
N LEU A 226 -15.70 -21.26 -9.24
CA LEU A 226 -17.07 -20.83 -8.98
C LEU A 226 -17.73 -20.24 -10.24
N LEU A 227 -17.00 -19.44 -11.01
CA LEU A 227 -17.48 -18.89 -12.28
C LEU A 227 -17.71 -20.00 -13.31
N ASN A 228 -16.76 -20.91 -13.47
CA ASN A 228 -16.82 -22.01 -14.42
C ASN A 228 -17.92 -23.04 -14.05
N ASP A 229 -18.26 -23.15 -12.76
CA ASP A 229 -19.39 -23.94 -12.25
C ASP A 229 -20.73 -23.21 -12.30
N ASN A 230 -20.80 -22.03 -12.92
CA ASN A 230 -21.99 -21.19 -13.04
C ASN A 230 -22.62 -20.84 -11.68
N ARG A 231 -21.80 -20.50 -10.68
CA ARG A 231 -22.26 -20.17 -9.33
C ARG A 231 -22.62 -18.70 -9.15
N GLY A 232 -22.29 -17.84 -10.12
CA GLY A 232 -22.59 -16.42 -10.04
C GLY A 232 -21.84 -15.57 -11.05
N VAL A 233 -21.84 -14.26 -10.78
CA VAL A 233 -21.19 -13.23 -11.59
C VAL A 233 -20.12 -12.56 -10.73
N ALA A 234 -18.94 -12.34 -11.29
CA ALA A 234 -17.89 -11.54 -10.64
C ALA A 234 -17.69 -10.21 -11.37
N ILE A 235 -17.18 -9.21 -10.61
CA ILE A 235 -16.69 -7.93 -11.13
C ILE A 235 -15.20 -7.88 -10.87
N ILE A 236 -14.41 -7.92 -11.94
CA ILE A 236 -12.95 -7.95 -11.87
C ILE A 236 -12.33 -7.04 -12.93
N PRO A 237 -11.07 -6.58 -12.75
CA PRO A 237 -10.36 -5.84 -13.78
C PRO A 237 -10.22 -6.65 -15.07
N ILE A 238 -10.31 -5.99 -16.24
CA ILE A 238 -10.24 -6.65 -17.55
C ILE A 238 -8.97 -7.47 -17.74
N VAL A 239 -7.83 -6.97 -17.25
CA VAL A 239 -6.55 -7.68 -17.32
C VAL A 239 -6.64 -9.05 -16.66
N MET A 240 -7.26 -9.11 -15.50
CA MET A 240 -7.44 -10.36 -14.75
C MET A 240 -8.40 -11.32 -15.45
N ALA A 241 -9.49 -10.82 -16.02
CA ALA A 241 -10.41 -11.63 -16.80
C ALA A 241 -9.72 -12.26 -18.02
N CYS A 242 -8.91 -11.48 -18.73
CA CYS A 242 -8.15 -11.96 -19.90
C CYS A 242 -7.04 -12.95 -19.49
N GLU A 243 -6.34 -12.71 -18.38
CA GLU A 243 -5.35 -13.66 -17.83
C GLU A 243 -6.02 -15.00 -17.46
N MET A 244 -7.19 -14.95 -16.83
CA MET A 244 -7.98 -16.12 -16.46
C MET A 244 -8.33 -16.97 -17.71
N LEU A 245 -8.81 -16.33 -18.77
CA LEU A 245 -9.09 -17.00 -20.05
C LEU A 245 -7.81 -17.53 -20.74
N ASN A 246 -6.70 -16.82 -20.62
CA ASN A 246 -5.44 -17.26 -21.22
C ASN A 246 -4.83 -18.46 -20.49
N LEU A 247 -5.04 -18.59 -19.18
CA LEU A 247 -4.63 -19.75 -18.38
C LEU A 247 -5.54 -20.96 -18.59
N HIS A 248 -6.81 -20.71 -18.94
CA HIS A 248 -7.85 -21.73 -19.12
C HIS A 248 -8.52 -21.58 -20.50
N PRO A 249 -7.84 -21.97 -21.61
CA PRO A 249 -8.37 -21.77 -22.98
C PRO A 249 -9.71 -22.44 -23.24
N ASP A 250 -9.99 -23.55 -22.56
CA ASP A 250 -11.24 -24.32 -22.69
C ASP A 250 -12.34 -23.85 -21.74
N SER A 251 -12.16 -22.66 -21.12
CA SER A 251 -13.10 -22.11 -20.14
C SER A 251 -14.43 -21.73 -20.76
N ASP A 252 -15.50 -22.04 -20.03
CA ASP A 252 -16.87 -21.65 -20.37
C ASP A 252 -17.25 -20.23 -19.87
N ILE A 253 -16.26 -19.43 -19.48
CA ILE A 253 -16.44 -18.07 -18.98
C ILE A 253 -16.63 -17.08 -20.14
N ARG A 254 -17.46 -16.07 -19.90
CA ARG A 254 -17.69 -14.93 -20.80
C ARG A 254 -17.44 -13.62 -20.06
N ILE A 255 -16.92 -12.65 -20.79
CA ILE A 255 -16.68 -11.29 -20.33
C ILE A 255 -17.73 -10.37 -20.91
N CYS A 256 -18.41 -9.59 -20.06
CA CYS A 256 -19.35 -8.55 -20.47
C CYS A 256 -18.90 -7.20 -19.95
N MET A 257 -18.98 -6.19 -20.79
CA MET A 257 -18.61 -4.82 -20.45
C MET A 257 -19.59 -4.20 -19.48
N ILE A 258 -19.08 -3.43 -18.53
CA ILE A 258 -19.89 -2.60 -17.63
C ILE A 258 -20.21 -1.28 -18.34
N THR A 259 -21.48 -0.88 -18.37
CA THR A 259 -21.92 0.40 -18.93
C THR A 259 -22.03 1.51 -17.90
N ASP A 260 -21.96 1.15 -16.63
CA ASP A 260 -21.99 2.09 -15.51
C ASP A 260 -20.67 2.84 -15.40
N ASP A 261 -20.70 4.07 -14.88
CA ASP A 261 -19.53 4.85 -14.57
C ASP A 261 -18.88 4.36 -13.26
N ILE A 262 -18.03 3.35 -13.39
CA ILE A 262 -17.27 2.77 -12.28
C ILE A 262 -15.81 3.16 -12.46
N ALA A 263 -15.23 3.78 -11.43
CA ALA A 263 -13.82 4.10 -11.42
C ALA A 263 -12.97 2.85 -11.68
N PRO A 264 -11.96 2.93 -12.57
CA PRO A 264 -11.16 1.76 -12.93
C PRO A 264 -10.32 1.26 -11.73
N ALA A 265 -9.95 -0.01 -11.78
CA ALA A 265 -8.93 -0.55 -10.90
C ALA A 265 -7.58 0.08 -11.23
N ILE A 266 -6.91 0.62 -10.23
CA ILE A 266 -5.58 1.21 -10.38
C ILE A 266 -4.50 0.33 -9.77
N ILE A 267 -3.29 0.45 -10.29
CA ILE A 267 -2.08 -0.07 -9.67
C ILE A 267 -1.05 1.04 -9.71
N GLY A 268 -0.47 1.34 -8.56
CA GLY A 268 0.59 2.32 -8.46
C GLY A 268 1.73 1.86 -7.58
N ILE A 269 2.86 2.53 -7.73
CA ILE A 269 4.05 2.32 -6.92
C ILE A 269 4.36 3.56 -6.10
N GLY A 270 4.46 3.38 -4.78
CA GLY A 270 4.84 4.40 -3.83
C GLY A 270 6.29 4.23 -3.38
N ARG A 271 7.00 5.35 -3.19
CA ARG A 271 8.33 5.41 -2.59
C ARG A 271 8.57 6.74 -1.89
N LEU A 272 9.51 6.81 -1.00
CA LEU A 272 9.91 8.08 -0.40
C LEU A 272 10.52 9.03 -1.45
N LYS A 273 10.08 10.29 -1.49
CA LYS A 273 10.61 11.31 -2.42
C LYS A 273 12.10 11.59 -2.21
N ASN A 274 12.56 11.51 -0.96
CA ASN A 274 13.94 11.81 -0.57
C ASN A 274 14.83 10.57 -0.49
N GLN A 275 14.45 9.47 -1.10
CA GLN A 275 15.24 8.24 -1.17
C GLN A 275 15.70 8.00 -2.61
N ALA A 276 17.00 7.81 -2.79
CA ALA A 276 17.55 7.39 -4.08
C ALA A 276 17.08 5.96 -4.40
N ASP A 277 16.75 5.72 -5.67
CA ASP A 277 16.42 4.37 -6.14
C ASP A 277 17.62 3.47 -6.03
N THR A 278 17.41 2.26 -5.54
CA THR A 278 18.41 1.20 -5.59
C THR A 278 18.44 0.61 -7.01
N GLN A 279 19.56 0.02 -7.41
CA GLN A 279 19.66 -0.68 -8.70
C GLN A 279 18.59 -1.77 -8.84
N ALA A 280 18.36 -2.55 -7.78
CA ALA A 280 17.30 -3.56 -7.72
C ALA A 280 15.90 -2.94 -7.93
N GLY A 281 15.65 -1.76 -7.37
CA GLY A 281 14.40 -1.03 -7.54
C GLY A 281 14.20 -0.52 -8.96
N GLN A 282 15.24 0.01 -9.60
CA GLN A 282 15.19 0.45 -10.99
C GLN A 282 14.86 -0.71 -11.92
N TYR A 283 15.55 -1.85 -11.78
CA TYR A 283 15.25 -3.06 -12.55
C TYR A 283 13.84 -3.56 -12.33
N PHE A 284 13.33 -3.49 -11.09
CA PHE A 284 11.97 -3.90 -10.80
C PHE A 284 10.93 -2.98 -11.45
N ILE A 285 11.13 -1.67 -11.41
CA ILE A 285 10.20 -0.70 -12.04
C ILE A 285 10.18 -0.90 -13.56
N GLU A 286 11.34 -1.10 -14.19
CA GLU A 286 11.45 -1.40 -15.63
C GLU A 286 10.74 -2.72 -15.96
N PHE A 287 11.00 -3.76 -15.19
CA PHE A 287 10.35 -5.06 -15.37
C PHE A 287 8.82 -5.00 -15.26
N ILE A 288 8.29 -4.22 -14.30
CA ILE A 288 6.85 -4.00 -14.18
C ILE A 288 6.31 -3.28 -15.41
N LYS A 289 6.98 -2.23 -15.89
CA LYS A 289 6.58 -1.48 -17.11
C LYS A 289 6.56 -2.37 -18.34
N GLU A 290 7.57 -3.20 -18.55
CA GLU A 290 7.60 -4.18 -19.64
C GLU A 290 6.49 -5.24 -19.52
N GLY A 291 6.19 -5.67 -18.31
CA GLY A 291 5.10 -6.59 -18.01
C GLY A 291 3.74 -6.05 -18.46
N LEU A 292 3.49 -4.74 -18.28
CA LEU A 292 2.26 -4.09 -18.72
C LEU A 292 2.05 -4.12 -20.23
N VAL A 293 3.12 -4.00 -21.00
CA VAL A 293 3.05 -4.11 -22.47
C VAL A 293 2.52 -5.48 -22.87
N ARG A 294 3.02 -6.55 -22.23
CA ARG A 294 2.57 -7.93 -22.48
C ARG A 294 1.11 -8.15 -22.07
N GLU A 295 0.69 -7.56 -20.98
CA GLU A 295 -0.71 -7.64 -20.51
C GLU A 295 -1.65 -6.96 -21.50
N LYS A 296 -1.29 -5.80 -22.03
CA LYS A 296 -2.03 -5.11 -23.08
C LYS A 296 -2.14 -5.98 -24.35
N GLU A 297 -1.11 -6.72 -24.68
CA GLU A 297 -1.15 -7.69 -25.80
C GLU A 297 -2.14 -8.81 -25.54
N VAL A 298 -2.19 -9.34 -24.30
CA VAL A 298 -3.19 -10.36 -23.92
C VAL A 298 -4.61 -9.81 -24.03
N ILE A 299 -4.86 -8.61 -23.54
CA ILE A 299 -6.17 -7.96 -23.64
C ILE A 299 -6.55 -7.76 -25.13
N LYS A 300 -5.62 -7.33 -25.98
CA LYS A 300 -5.83 -7.18 -27.43
C LYS A 300 -6.14 -8.53 -28.10
N LYS A 301 -5.46 -9.61 -27.71
CA LYS A 301 -5.70 -10.97 -28.21
C LYS A 301 -7.13 -11.42 -28.02
N PHE A 302 -7.77 -11.05 -26.91
CA PHE A 302 -9.17 -11.35 -26.63
C PHE A 302 -10.16 -10.33 -27.22
N GLY A 303 -9.70 -9.36 -28.00
CA GLY A 303 -10.57 -8.39 -28.68
C GLY A 303 -10.98 -7.17 -27.85
N TYR A 304 -10.40 -7.00 -26.67
CA TYR A 304 -10.74 -5.90 -25.74
C TYR A 304 -9.75 -4.73 -25.77
N GLY A 305 -8.84 -4.68 -26.77
CA GLY A 305 -7.82 -3.63 -26.87
C GLY A 305 -8.35 -2.19 -26.90
N TYR A 306 -9.59 -1.99 -27.33
CA TYR A 306 -10.23 -0.67 -27.35
C TYR A 306 -10.57 -0.12 -25.94
N LEU A 307 -10.48 -0.94 -24.91
CA LEU A 307 -10.75 -0.55 -23.51
C LEU A 307 -9.55 0.01 -22.79
N ILE A 308 -8.38 -0.37 -23.23
CA ILE A 308 -7.11 0.11 -22.75
C ILE A 308 -6.63 1.12 -23.79
N GLY A 309 -6.96 2.41 -23.61
CA GLY A 309 -6.50 3.48 -24.53
C GLY A 309 -5.03 3.33 -24.88
N GLU A 310 -4.63 3.78 -26.06
CA GLU A 310 -3.21 3.95 -26.38
C GLU A 310 -2.62 4.77 -25.23
N ALA A 311 -1.69 4.19 -24.51
CA ALA A 311 -1.05 4.88 -23.40
C ALA A 311 -0.44 6.17 -23.96
N ASP A 312 -0.78 7.29 -23.37
CA ASP A 312 -0.03 8.53 -23.59
C ASP A 312 1.46 8.18 -23.48
N GLU A 313 2.20 8.42 -24.55
CA GLU A 313 3.66 8.19 -24.64
C GLU A 313 4.47 9.08 -23.68
N ASN A 314 3.81 9.69 -22.68
CA ASN A 314 4.38 10.65 -21.72
C ASN A 314 4.29 10.17 -20.25
N ILE A 315 4.60 8.89 -19.96
CA ILE A 315 4.81 8.45 -18.57
C ILE A 315 6.25 8.00 -18.35
#